data_f216d8e638c2d97aeac5fdcc9cf42937
#
_entry.id   f216d8e638c2d97aeac5fdcc9cf42937
#
_cell.length_a   1.000
_cell.length_b   1.000
_cell.length_c   1.000
_cell.angle_alpha   90.00
_cell.angle_beta   90.00
_cell.angle_gamma   90.00
#
_symmetry.space_group_name_H-M   'P 1'
#
loop_
_entity.id
_entity.type
_entity.pdbx_description
1 polymer ?
#
loop_
_entity_poly.entity_id
_entity_poly.type
_entity_poly.pdbx_seq_one_letter_code
_entity_poly.pdbx_strand_id
1 'polypeptide(L)'
;MSATPVVSVVVPVRNEAGNIEPLVKEIERALTPEGPFEIIYVNDGSTDATSAELQRLAATRPHLRQIRHRESCGQSAAVRSGVRAARSPVIITLDGDGQNDPAFMPAFLAELRKAGSGCGLVQGQRVGRKDTAFKRW
;
A
#
# COMPACT_ATOMS: atom_id res chain seq x y z
N MET A 1 -0.18 19.14 -13.30
CA MET A 1 0.43 19.11 -11.97
C MET A 1 -0.46 18.33 -11.02
N SER A 2 0.06 17.33 -10.39
CA SER A 2 -0.76 16.54 -9.49
C SER A 2 -0.76 17.13 -8.09
N ALA A 3 -1.90 17.03 -7.43
CA ALA A 3 -2.01 17.46 -6.05
C ALA A 3 -1.19 16.53 -5.15
N THR A 4 -0.74 17.07 -4.01
CA THR A 4 -0.11 16.24 -3.00
C THR A 4 -1.13 15.24 -2.48
N PRO A 5 -0.82 13.94 -2.46
CA PRO A 5 -1.78 12.96 -1.96
C PRO A 5 -2.02 13.16 -0.46
N VAL A 6 -3.22 12.85 -0.03
CA VAL A 6 -3.57 12.91 1.40
C VAL A 6 -3.00 11.71 2.14
N VAL A 7 -2.72 10.63 1.42
CA VAL A 7 -2.14 9.42 1.99
C VAL A 7 -1.36 8.68 0.92
N SER A 8 -0.28 8.05 1.32
CA SER A 8 0.48 7.13 0.48
C SER A 8 0.33 5.74 1.08
N VAL A 9 -0.17 4.80 0.28
CA VAL A 9 -0.33 3.42 0.72
C VAL A 9 0.84 2.63 0.18
N VAL A 10 1.61 2.02 1.08
CA VAL A 10 2.79 1.22 0.72
C VAL A 10 2.44 -0.25 0.89
N VAL A 11 2.57 -1.01 -0.19
CA VAL A 11 2.21 -2.43 -0.19
C VAL A 11 3.43 -3.23 -0.64
N PRO A 12 4.16 -3.82 0.29
CA PRO A 12 5.27 -4.71 -0.09
C PRO A 12 4.70 -6.05 -0.57
N VAL A 13 5.23 -6.54 -1.67
CA VAL A 13 4.76 -7.82 -2.24
C VAL A 13 5.94 -8.66 -2.69
N ARG A 14 5.74 -9.96 -2.62
CA ARG A 14 6.66 -10.94 -3.18
C ARG A 14 5.83 -12.13 -3.61
N ASN A 15 5.81 -12.39 -4.93
CA ASN A 15 5.07 -13.53 -5.50
C ASN A 15 3.60 -13.52 -5.11
N GLU A 16 2.94 -12.38 -5.35
CA GLU A 16 1.51 -12.20 -5.03
C GLU A 16 0.66 -12.03 -6.29
N ALA A 17 1.10 -12.56 -7.41
CA ALA A 17 0.29 -12.52 -8.63
C ALA A 17 -1.09 -13.10 -8.35
N GLY A 18 -2.12 -12.44 -8.87
CA GLY A 18 -3.51 -12.84 -8.63
C GLY A 18 -4.14 -12.13 -7.44
N ASN A 19 -3.35 -11.65 -6.49
CA ASN A 19 -3.87 -10.94 -5.32
C ASN A 19 -3.76 -9.42 -5.45
N ILE A 20 -3.16 -8.93 -6.52
CA ILE A 20 -2.85 -7.50 -6.65
C ILE A 20 -4.08 -6.71 -7.05
N GLU A 21 -4.74 -7.11 -8.12
CA GLU A 21 -5.87 -6.33 -8.65
C GLU A 21 -7.01 -6.22 -7.65
N PRO A 22 -7.43 -7.29 -6.96
CA PRO A 22 -8.49 -7.16 -5.97
C PRO A 22 -8.13 -6.17 -4.86
N LEU A 23 -6.89 -6.19 -4.39
CA LEU A 23 -6.46 -5.29 -3.33
C LEU A 23 -6.41 -3.84 -3.83
N VAL A 24 -5.90 -3.61 -5.02
CA VAL A 24 -5.87 -2.28 -5.61
C VAL A 24 -7.28 -1.70 -5.68
N LYS A 25 -8.24 -2.50 -6.14
CA LYS A 25 -9.62 -2.04 -6.25
C LYS A 25 -10.23 -1.73 -4.88
N GLU A 26 -9.91 -2.50 -3.87
CA GLU A 26 -10.41 -2.24 -2.52
C GLU A 26 -9.80 -0.95 -1.95
N ILE A 27 -8.52 -0.71 -2.20
CA ILE A 27 -7.87 0.52 -1.76
C ILE A 27 -8.51 1.72 -2.47
N GLU A 28 -8.73 1.60 -3.76
CA GLU A 28 -9.36 2.68 -4.52
C GLU A 28 -10.75 2.99 -3.99
N ARG A 29 -11.53 1.96 -3.70
CA ARG A 29 -12.87 2.14 -3.17
C ARG A 29 -12.85 2.87 -1.83
N ALA A 30 -11.90 2.53 -0.97
CA ALA A 30 -11.81 3.12 0.35
C ALA A 30 -11.33 4.57 0.29
N LEU A 31 -10.41 4.89 -0.60
CA LEU A 31 -9.73 6.18 -0.57
C LEU A 31 -10.25 7.21 -1.56
N THR A 32 -10.97 6.80 -2.60
CA THR A 32 -11.50 7.76 -3.57
C THR A 32 -12.28 8.89 -2.90
N PRO A 33 -13.15 8.63 -1.91
CA PRO A 33 -13.88 9.72 -1.26
C PRO A 33 -13.00 10.63 -0.40
N GLU A 34 -11.79 10.21 -0.06
CA GLU A 34 -10.93 10.96 0.88
C GLU A 34 -10.09 12.03 0.20
N GLY A 35 -9.98 12.01 -1.11
CA GLY A 35 -9.17 12.95 -1.86
C GLY A 35 -8.07 12.24 -2.62
N PRO A 36 -7.08 12.99 -3.15
CA PRO A 36 -6.00 12.35 -3.90
C PRO A 36 -5.20 11.39 -3.03
N PHE A 37 -4.83 10.27 -3.60
CA PHE A 37 -4.02 9.26 -2.90
C PHE A 37 -3.08 8.62 -3.88
N GLU A 38 -2.06 7.94 -3.36
CA GLU A 38 -1.17 7.13 -4.19
C GLU A 38 -1.00 5.76 -3.58
N ILE A 39 -0.77 4.79 -4.43
CA ILE A 39 -0.49 3.40 -4.02
C ILE A 39 0.88 3.05 -4.55
N ILE A 40 1.77 2.64 -3.66
CA ILE A 40 3.13 2.27 -4.00
C ILE A 40 3.31 0.79 -3.69
N TYR A 41 3.34 -0.03 -4.72
CA TYR A 41 3.67 -1.44 -4.57
C TYR A 41 5.18 -1.59 -4.65
N VAL A 42 5.76 -2.21 -3.65
CA VAL A 42 7.19 -2.51 -3.67
C VAL A 42 7.33 -4.00 -3.95
N ASN A 43 7.77 -4.31 -5.15
CA ASN A 43 7.95 -5.68 -5.62
C ASN A 43 9.33 -6.15 -5.20
N ASP A 44 9.37 -6.99 -4.19
CA ASP A 44 10.62 -7.40 -3.57
C ASP A 44 11.18 -8.66 -4.23
N GLY A 45 11.60 -8.51 -5.48
CA GLY A 45 12.28 -9.59 -6.19
C GLY A 45 11.39 -10.76 -6.55
N SER A 46 10.12 -10.49 -6.92
CA SER A 46 9.21 -11.56 -7.31
C SER A 46 9.71 -12.30 -8.55
N THR A 47 9.45 -13.60 -8.57
CA THR A 47 9.84 -14.47 -9.67
C THR A 47 8.64 -14.93 -10.51
N ASP A 48 7.45 -14.53 -10.14
CA ASP A 48 6.22 -14.88 -10.87
C ASP A 48 5.75 -13.68 -11.71
N ALA A 49 4.46 -13.64 -12.05
CA ALA A 49 3.88 -12.60 -12.90
C ALA A 49 3.57 -11.30 -12.15
N THR A 50 4.00 -11.16 -10.90
CA THR A 50 3.67 -9.98 -10.08
C THR A 50 4.06 -8.68 -10.77
N SER A 51 5.28 -8.59 -11.31
CA SER A 51 5.75 -7.36 -11.96
C SER A 51 4.91 -7.02 -13.19
N ALA A 52 4.60 -8.02 -14.01
CA ALA A 52 3.82 -7.78 -15.21
C ALA A 52 2.40 -7.33 -14.87
N GLU A 53 1.82 -7.90 -13.84
CA GLU A 53 0.49 -7.50 -13.39
C GLU A 53 0.48 -6.07 -12.88
N LEU A 54 1.49 -5.69 -12.11
CA LEU A 54 1.62 -4.31 -11.62
C LEU A 54 1.78 -3.32 -12.76
N GLN A 55 2.59 -3.67 -13.76
CA GLN A 55 2.77 -2.80 -14.92
C GLN A 55 1.47 -2.61 -15.68
N ARG A 56 0.71 -3.68 -15.86
CA ARG A 56 -0.57 -3.63 -16.55
C ARG A 56 -1.55 -2.73 -15.80
N LEU A 57 -1.64 -2.87 -14.49
CA LEU A 57 -2.57 -2.07 -13.70
C LEU A 57 -2.15 -0.60 -13.65
N ALA A 58 -0.86 -0.34 -13.53
CA ALA A 58 -0.37 1.04 -13.47
C ALA A 58 -0.58 1.80 -14.77
N ALA A 59 -0.67 1.09 -15.88
CA ALA A 59 -0.85 1.74 -17.19
C ALA A 59 -2.14 2.55 -17.26
N THR A 60 -3.17 2.18 -16.49
CA THR A 60 -4.45 2.89 -16.48
C THR A 60 -4.71 3.61 -15.17
N ARG A 61 -3.73 3.61 -14.25
CA ARG A 61 -3.91 4.19 -12.91
C ARG A 61 -2.74 5.09 -12.57
N PRO A 62 -2.86 6.41 -12.81
CA PRO A 62 -1.75 7.32 -12.52
C PRO A 62 -1.38 7.38 -11.04
N HIS A 63 -2.28 6.93 -10.16
CA HIS A 63 -2.03 6.91 -8.72
C HIS A 63 -1.34 5.63 -8.24
N LEU A 64 -1.11 4.67 -9.14
CA LEU A 64 -0.47 3.40 -8.80
C LEU A 64 0.91 3.35 -9.46
N ARG A 65 1.92 3.01 -8.68
CA ARG A 65 3.25 2.80 -9.23
C ARG A 65 3.94 1.64 -8.55
N GLN A 66 4.91 1.09 -9.24
CA GLN A 66 5.69 -0.04 -8.77
C GLN A 66 7.13 0.36 -8.57
N ILE A 67 7.69 -0.07 -7.44
CA ILE A 67 9.14 -0.05 -7.20
C ILE A 67 9.59 -1.50 -7.21
N ARG A 68 10.65 -1.80 -7.95
CA ARG A 68 11.16 -3.17 -8.03
C ARG A 68 12.53 -3.25 -7.39
N HIS A 69 12.69 -4.26 -6.54
CA HIS A 69 13.99 -4.68 -6.11
C HIS A 69 14.50 -5.74 -7.08
N ARG A 70 15.77 -5.68 -7.43
CA ARG A 70 16.37 -6.66 -8.34
C ARG A 70 16.28 -8.05 -7.75
N GLU A 71 16.48 -8.16 -6.44
CA GLU A 71 16.37 -9.41 -5.73
C GLU A 71 15.69 -9.15 -4.38
N SER A 72 15.22 -10.21 -3.76
CA SER A 72 14.49 -10.06 -2.50
C SER A 72 15.43 -9.56 -1.41
N CYS A 73 15.03 -8.46 -0.77
CA CYS A 73 15.75 -7.84 0.33
C CYS A 73 15.01 -7.92 1.66
N GLY A 74 13.82 -8.51 1.64
CA GLY A 74 12.99 -8.66 2.83
C GLY A 74 11.93 -7.59 2.97
N GLN A 75 10.95 -7.88 3.81
CA GLN A 75 9.79 -7.01 3.98
C GLN A 75 10.19 -5.65 4.54
N SER A 76 11.09 -5.60 5.50
CA SER A 76 11.53 -4.33 6.08
C SER A 76 12.16 -3.42 5.04
N ALA A 77 13.00 -3.99 4.17
CA ALA A 77 13.63 -3.21 3.11
C ALA A 77 12.59 -2.73 2.10
N ALA A 78 11.59 -3.55 1.80
CA ALA A 78 10.53 -3.19 0.88
C ALA A 78 9.70 -2.03 1.44
N VAL A 79 9.32 -2.09 2.71
CA VAL A 79 8.58 -1.00 3.35
C VAL A 79 9.41 0.28 3.33
N ARG A 80 10.70 0.18 3.62
CA ARG A 80 11.58 1.35 3.61
C ARG A 80 11.64 2.00 2.23
N SER A 81 11.75 1.20 1.19
CA SER A 81 11.77 1.72 -0.18
C SER A 81 10.49 2.47 -0.49
N GLY A 82 9.33 1.91 -0.09
CA GLY A 82 8.06 2.55 -0.32
C GLY A 82 7.91 3.85 0.46
N VAL A 83 8.33 3.85 1.72
CA VAL A 83 8.25 5.04 2.56
C VAL A 83 9.10 6.17 1.97
N ARG A 84 10.29 5.83 1.48
CA ARG A 84 11.16 6.84 0.87
C ARG A 84 10.58 7.44 -0.39
N ALA A 85 9.78 6.67 -1.11
CA ALA A 85 9.16 7.14 -2.36
C ALA A 85 7.84 7.86 -2.13
N ALA A 86 7.28 7.79 -0.93
CA ALA A 86 5.97 8.35 -0.64
C ALA A 86 5.99 9.86 -0.73
N ARG A 87 4.91 10.41 -1.30
CA ARG A 87 4.76 11.86 -1.47
C ARG A 87 3.90 12.49 -0.40
N SER A 88 3.16 11.68 0.35
CA SER A 88 2.33 12.18 1.44
C SER A 88 3.08 12.07 2.75
N PRO A 89 2.85 12.99 3.69
CA PRO A 89 3.38 12.82 5.04
C PRO A 89 2.64 11.71 5.81
N VAL A 90 1.48 11.27 5.33
CA VAL A 90 0.72 10.19 5.94
C VAL A 90 0.94 8.92 5.13
N ILE A 91 1.41 7.87 5.78
CA ILE A 91 1.73 6.63 5.11
C ILE A 91 1.01 5.48 5.82
N ILE A 92 0.32 4.67 5.03
CA ILE A 92 -0.32 3.45 5.52
C ILE A 92 0.36 2.27 4.83
N THR A 93 0.77 1.27 5.60
CA THR A 93 1.33 0.06 5.03
C THR A 93 0.30 -1.08 5.11
N LEU A 94 0.20 -1.86 4.06
CA LEU A 94 -0.69 -3.01 3.98
C LEU A 94 0.11 -4.21 3.51
N ASP A 95 -0.28 -5.39 3.97
CA ASP A 95 0.26 -6.62 3.42
C ASP A 95 -0.36 -6.92 2.07
N GLY A 96 0.46 -7.34 1.12
CA GLY A 96 0.00 -7.59 -0.24
C GLY A 96 -0.73 -8.91 -0.42
N ASP A 97 -0.92 -9.68 0.63
CA ASP A 97 -1.56 -10.98 0.54
C ASP A 97 -3.10 -10.91 0.66
N GLY A 98 -3.65 -9.71 0.77
CA GLY A 98 -5.10 -9.53 0.82
C GLY A 98 -5.71 -9.80 2.18
N GLN A 99 -4.91 -9.99 3.21
CA GLN A 99 -5.45 -10.26 4.55
C GLN A 99 -5.85 -9.02 5.31
N ASN A 100 -5.41 -7.86 4.89
CA ASN A 100 -5.87 -6.61 5.46
C ASN A 100 -7.10 -6.13 4.70
N ASP A 101 -8.02 -5.51 5.42
CA ASP A 101 -9.20 -4.93 4.79
C ASP A 101 -8.98 -3.42 4.68
N PRO A 102 -8.78 -2.89 3.47
CA PRO A 102 -8.54 -1.46 3.32
C PRO A 102 -9.69 -0.57 3.79
N ALA A 103 -10.85 -1.13 4.06
CA ALA A 103 -12.00 -0.34 4.49
C ALA A 103 -11.75 0.40 5.81
N PHE A 104 -10.71 0.02 6.57
CA PHE A 104 -10.39 0.74 7.81
C PHE A 104 -9.75 2.11 7.54
N MET A 105 -9.19 2.34 6.35
CA MET A 105 -8.37 3.51 6.10
C MET A 105 -9.09 4.84 6.28
N PRO A 106 -10.34 5.00 5.83
CA PRO A 106 -11.02 6.28 6.08
C PRO A 106 -11.13 6.63 7.55
N ALA A 107 -11.39 5.65 8.40
CA ALA A 107 -11.49 5.89 9.84
C ALA A 107 -10.14 6.29 10.42
N PHE A 108 -9.04 5.65 9.98
CA PHE A 108 -7.71 6.05 10.41
C PHE A 108 -7.39 7.48 10.01
N LEU A 109 -7.72 7.85 8.78
CA LEU A 109 -7.48 9.21 8.33
C LEU A 109 -8.27 10.22 9.14
N ALA A 110 -9.52 9.91 9.49
CA ALA A 110 -10.32 10.77 10.32
C ALA A 110 -9.71 10.95 11.71
N GLU A 111 -9.19 9.86 12.29
CA GLU A 111 -8.53 9.94 13.59
C GLU A 111 -7.27 10.78 13.55
N LEU A 112 -6.47 10.65 12.50
CA LEU A 112 -5.27 11.45 12.35
C LEU A 112 -5.58 12.92 12.22
N ARG A 113 -6.65 13.27 11.50
CA ARG A 113 -7.06 14.65 11.34
C ARG A 113 -7.52 15.24 12.68
N LYS A 114 -8.24 14.46 13.47
CA LYS A 114 -8.68 14.89 14.79
C LYS A 114 -7.50 15.15 15.72
N ALA A 115 -6.48 14.33 15.63
CA ALA A 115 -5.33 14.46 16.50
C ALA A 115 -4.48 15.69 16.16
N GLY A 116 -4.75 16.33 15.03
CA GLY A 116 -3.97 17.49 14.60
C GLY A 116 -2.56 17.14 14.21
N SER A 117 -2.26 15.86 14.09
CA SER A 117 -0.95 15.40 13.69
C SER A 117 -0.87 15.41 12.18
N GLY A 118 0.02 16.18 11.62
CA GLY A 118 0.15 16.25 10.20
C GLY A 118 0.98 15.13 9.59
N CYS A 119 1.55 14.28 10.41
CA CYS A 119 2.55 13.34 9.94
C CYS A 119 2.51 12.08 10.78
N GLY A 120 2.64 10.95 10.14
CA GLY A 120 2.69 9.70 10.87
C GLY A 120 2.74 8.50 9.95
N LEU A 121 3.30 7.44 10.48
CA LEU A 121 3.29 6.15 9.83
C LEU A 121 2.21 5.30 10.48
N VAL A 122 1.23 4.88 9.68
CA VAL A 122 0.17 4.01 10.14
C VAL A 122 0.35 2.67 9.49
N GLN A 123 0.47 1.64 10.29
CA GLN A 123 0.60 0.30 9.82
C GLN A 123 -0.78 -0.36 9.79
N GLY A 124 -1.13 -0.97 8.67
CA GLY A 124 -2.40 -1.64 8.56
C GLY A 124 -2.50 -2.76 9.58
N GLN A 125 -3.62 -2.83 10.26
CA GLN A 125 -3.85 -3.84 11.27
C GLN A 125 -5.01 -4.71 10.86
N ARG A 126 -5.02 -5.92 11.38
CA ARG A 126 -6.09 -6.88 11.13
C ARG A 126 -7.18 -6.70 12.15
N VAL A 127 -7.88 -5.60 12.02
CA VAL A 127 -8.92 -5.25 12.98
C VAL A 127 -10.02 -6.29 12.97
N GLY A 128 -10.42 -6.74 14.16
CA GLY A 128 -11.47 -7.72 14.30
C GLY A 128 -11.07 -9.15 13.98
N ARG A 129 -9.81 -9.37 13.66
CA ARG A 129 -9.31 -10.70 13.36
C ARG A 129 -8.61 -11.28 14.57
N LYS A 130 -8.77 -12.57 14.74
CA LYS A 130 -8.04 -13.28 15.77
C LYS A 130 -6.67 -13.69 15.32
N ASP A 131 -6.48 -13.73 14.04
CA ASP A 131 -5.21 -14.08 13.45
C ASP A 131 -4.24 -12.94 13.68
N THR A 132 -3.33 -13.13 14.61
CA THR A 132 -2.31 -12.15 14.93
C THR A 132 -0.96 -12.50 14.35
N ALA A 133 -0.88 -13.57 13.62
CA ALA A 133 0.39 -13.96 13.05
C ALA A 133 0.79 -12.98 11.97
N PHE A 134 1.99 -12.46 12.08
CA PHE A 134 2.55 -11.66 11.01
C PHE A 134 2.98 -12.59 9.91
N LYS A 135 2.64 -12.23 8.69
CA LYS A 135 3.16 -12.96 7.57
C LYS A 135 4.65 -12.72 7.48
N ARG A 136 5.38 -13.77 7.47
CA ARG A 136 6.82 -13.66 7.30
C ARG A 136 7.18 -13.85 5.85
N TRP A 137 8.12 -13.10 5.52
CA TRP A 137 8.61 -13.01 4.16
C TRP A 137 9.46 -14.21 3.79
#